data_cb0797f392b031d5609ebc4e7d121fa0
#
_entry.id   cb0797f392b031d5609ebc4e7d121fa0
#
_cell.length_a   1.000
_cell.length_b   1.000
_cell.length_c   1.000
_cell.angle_alpha   90.00
_cell.angle_beta   90.00
_cell.angle_gamma   90.00
#
_symmetry.space_group_name_H-M   'P 1'
#
loop_
_entity.id
_entity.type
_entity.pdbx_description
1 polymer ?
#
loop_
_entity_poly.entity_id
_entity_poly.type
_entity_poly.pdbx_seq_one_letter_code
_entity_poly.pdbx_strand_id
1 'polypeptide(L)'
;MANKELELKQEKVRLEETIQTVKALIQGVDSLEESQRKEAQELLHNLSYSDINQQLGIMTTSAQNEEDAQNRRRQYLRALKSPYFCRIDFAEEHAKEPKAFYIGKSGLSDHSGGQIVLDWRTPIANVYYANTIGKVSYMAPGGKINGNLSLKRHYLIEDGKLESMMDVDVSANDDFLQMALGDSKDNRLKDIVSTIQSEQNEIIRAPLSVPLVVQGVAGSGKTTIALHRIAYLIYTYQKDFSAHDFLIIAPNDLFLDYISAVLPELGVDQVRQSTFIKLASSITGGKYKVADSNAKLAALISPKTDEKEKALIKKAGRFKGSLVFLEALEQYVLELTEKTVPDKDFVLWGHVLYTSQQVQREIFLKSDAGWAERLESL
;
A
#
# COMPACT_ATOMS: atom_id res chain seq x y z
N MET A 1 34.39 -7.73 26.76
CA MET A 1 34.94 -7.26 25.47
C MET A 1 35.10 -8.37 24.46
N ALA A 2 35.80 -9.48 24.77
CA ALA A 2 36.04 -10.62 23.87
C ALA A 2 34.76 -11.25 23.27
N ASN A 3 33.66 -11.33 24.04
CA ASN A 3 32.40 -11.91 23.55
C ASN A 3 31.69 -11.01 22.48
N LYS A 4 31.71 -9.69 22.69
CA LYS A 4 31.13 -8.74 21.70
C LYS A 4 31.90 -8.72 20.39
N GLU A 5 33.21 -8.85 20.41
CA GLU A 5 34.05 -8.94 19.20
C GLU A 5 33.77 -10.23 18.43
N LEU A 6 33.58 -11.35 19.13
CA LEU A 6 33.23 -12.62 18.51
C LEU A 6 31.84 -12.56 17.85
N GLU A 7 30.84 -12.01 18.53
CA GLU A 7 29.48 -11.80 18.01
C GLU A 7 29.49 -10.88 16.79
N LEU A 8 30.22 -9.76 16.85
CA LEU A 8 30.35 -8.86 15.70
C LEU A 8 30.96 -9.55 14.48
N LYS A 9 31.97 -10.42 14.71
CA LYS A 9 32.58 -11.20 13.64
C LYS A 9 31.58 -12.18 13.02
N GLN A 10 30.80 -12.87 13.85
CA GLN A 10 29.77 -13.79 13.39
C GLN A 10 28.68 -13.05 12.55
N GLU A 11 28.22 -11.89 13.00
CA GLU A 11 27.23 -11.11 12.29
C GLU A 11 27.76 -10.53 10.97
N LYS A 12 29.04 -10.18 10.89
CA LYS A 12 29.70 -9.79 9.62
C LYS A 12 29.73 -10.94 8.62
N VAL A 13 30.08 -12.14 9.07
CA VAL A 13 30.07 -13.35 8.21
C VAL A 13 28.66 -13.63 7.73
N ARG A 14 27.66 -13.57 8.62
CA ARG A 14 26.26 -13.76 8.25
C ARG A 14 25.76 -12.74 7.22
N LEU A 15 26.15 -11.49 7.38
CA LEU A 15 25.81 -10.43 6.41
C LEU A 15 26.43 -10.73 5.04
N GLU A 16 27.69 -11.13 5.01
CA GLU A 16 28.39 -11.45 3.76
C GLU A 16 27.74 -12.63 3.04
N GLU A 17 27.41 -13.71 3.75
CA GLU A 17 26.65 -14.86 3.21
C GLU A 17 25.30 -14.42 2.65
N THR A 18 24.57 -13.57 3.37
CA THR A 18 23.27 -13.04 2.92
C THR A 18 23.43 -12.23 1.63
N ILE A 19 24.45 -11.37 1.55
CA ILE A 19 24.74 -10.56 0.36
C ILE A 19 25.10 -11.46 -0.84
N GLN A 20 25.90 -12.51 -0.62
CA GLN A 20 26.23 -13.46 -1.70
C GLN A 20 24.98 -14.18 -2.20
N THR A 21 24.10 -14.58 -1.29
CA THR A 21 22.81 -15.18 -1.70
C THR A 21 21.96 -14.21 -2.51
N VAL A 22 21.87 -12.93 -2.11
CA VAL A 22 21.12 -11.92 -2.86
C VAL A 22 21.72 -11.71 -4.26
N LYS A 23 23.04 -11.70 -4.39
CA LYS A 23 23.71 -11.63 -5.71
C LYS A 23 23.35 -12.81 -6.61
N ALA A 24 23.34 -14.02 -6.03
CA ALA A 24 22.92 -15.22 -6.78
C ALA A 24 21.44 -15.15 -7.20
N LEU A 25 20.56 -14.62 -6.33
CA LEU A 25 19.15 -14.40 -6.66
C LEU A 25 18.98 -13.40 -7.82
N ILE A 26 19.74 -12.33 -7.87
CA ILE A 26 19.72 -11.38 -9.00
C ILE A 26 20.12 -12.08 -10.29
N GLN A 27 21.22 -12.83 -10.29
CA GLN A 27 21.65 -13.59 -11.47
C GLN A 27 20.59 -14.59 -11.92
N GLY A 28 19.90 -15.23 -10.97
CA GLY A 28 18.79 -16.13 -11.27
C GLY A 28 17.62 -15.43 -11.95
N VAL A 29 17.25 -14.24 -11.50
CA VAL A 29 16.19 -13.41 -12.13
C VAL A 29 16.61 -13.02 -13.55
N ASP A 30 17.83 -12.51 -13.74
CA ASP A 30 18.33 -12.07 -15.04
C ASP A 30 18.35 -13.24 -16.05
N SER A 31 18.76 -14.43 -15.60
CA SER A 31 18.77 -15.65 -16.42
C SER A 31 17.37 -16.14 -16.79
N LEU A 32 16.44 -16.08 -15.86
CA LEU A 32 15.04 -16.47 -16.08
C LEU A 32 14.35 -15.52 -17.06
N GLU A 33 14.56 -14.22 -16.90
CA GLU A 33 14.02 -13.18 -17.78
C GLU A 33 14.51 -13.39 -19.23
N GLU A 34 15.81 -13.67 -19.41
CA GLU A 34 16.39 -13.94 -20.74
C GLU A 34 15.80 -15.20 -21.36
N SER A 35 15.61 -16.28 -20.57
CA SER A 35 15.00 -17.53 -21.03
C SER A 35 13.55 -17.34 -21.45
N GLN A 36 12.75 -16.65 -20.64
CA GLN A 36 11.33 -16.39 -20.92
C GLN A 36 11.18 -15.48 -22.15
N ARG A 37 12.05 -14.51 -22.32
CA ARG A 37 12.05 -13.64 -23.50
C ARG A 37 12.36 -14.40 -24.78
N LYS A 38 13.34 -15.31 -24.75
CA LYS A 38 13.66 -16.18 -25.90
C LYS A 38 12.48 -17.09 -26.26
N GLU A 39 11.90 -17.72 -25.26
CA GLU A 39 10.72 -18.60 -25.45
C GLU A 39 9.51 -17.84 -26.04
N ALA A 40 9.23 -16.63 -25.53
CA ALA A 40 8.15 -15.80 -26.07
C ALA A 40 8.44 -15.38 -27.54
N GLN A 41 9.68 -15.06 -27.89
CA GLN A 41 10.07 -14.73 -29.25
C GLN A 41 9.92 -15.94 -30.20
N GLU A 42 10.32 -17.12 -29.79
CA GLU A 42 10.16 -18.36 -30.57
C GLU A 42 8.68 -18.70 -30.78
N LEU A 43 7.85 -18.57 -29.74
CA LEU A 43 6.41 -18.79 -29.85
C LEU A 43 5.76 -17.79 -30.82
N LEU A 44 6.09 -16.51 -30.71
CA LEU A 44 5.56 -15.47 -31.60
C LEU A 44 6.00 -15.67 -33.06
N HIS A 45 7.23 -16.16 -33.28
CA HIS A 45 7.76 -16.41 -34.64
C HIS A 45 7.03 -17.57 -35.33
N ASN A 46 6.56 -18.56 -34.56
CA ASN A 46 5.89 -19.75 -35.09
C ASN A 46 4.38 -19.57 -35.30
N LEU A 47 3.79 -18.44 -34.89
CA LEU A 47 2.36 -18.16 -35.03
C LEU A 47 2.04 -17.48 -36.37
N SER A 48 0.94 -17.93 -37.00
CA SER A 48 0.42 -17.32 -38.24
C SER A 48 -0.31 -15.99 -37.93
N TYR A 49 -0.43 -15.13 -38.92
CA TYR A 49 -1.15 -13.86 -38.83
C TYR A 49 -2.64 -14.02 -38.45
N SER A 50 -3.21 -15.22 -38.58
CA SER A 50 -4.58 -15.55 -38.19
C SER A 50 -4.80 -15.69 -36.69
N ASP A 51 -3.72 -15.85 -35.89
CA ASP A 51 -3.80 -16.22 -34.48
C ASP A 51 -3.59 -15.01 -33.54
N ILE A 52 -4.19 -13.86 -33.91
CA ILE A 52 -4.03 -12.56 -33.21
C ILE A 52 -4.30 -12.66 -31.69
N ASN A 53 -5.34 -13.40 -31.29
CA ASN A 53 -5.67 -13.54 -29.88
C ASN A 53 -4.58 -14.30 -29.10
N GLN A 54 -3.97 -15.32 -29.71
CA GLN A 54 -2.89 -16.07 -29.10
C GLN A 54 -1.60 -15.23 -29.01
N GLN A 55 -1.30 -14.46 -30.06
CA GLN A 55 -0.18 -13.50 -30.06
C GLN A 55 -0.35 -12.46 -28.95
N LEU A 56 -1.57 -11.91 -28.81
CA LEU A 56 -1.88 -10.93 -27.75
C LEU A 56 -1.70 -11.55 -26.36
N GLY A 57 -2.14 -12.79 -26.16
CA GLY A 57 -1.98 -13.54 -24.91
C GLY A 57 -0.50 -13.71 -24.52
N ILE A 58 0.34 -14.14 -25.47
CA ILE A 58 1.78 -14.32 -25.26
C ILE A 58 2.44 -12.97 -24.93
N MET A 59 2.13 -11.92 -25.68
CA MET A 59 2.68 -10.58 -25.43
C MET A 59 2.30 -10.04 -24.06
N THR A 60 1.03 -10.23 -23.65
CA THR A 60 0.54 -9.79 -22.33
C THR A 60 1.25 -10.54 -21.22
N THR A 61 1.36 -11.88 -21.34
CA THR A 61 2.04 -12.72 -20.36
C THR A 61 3.53 -12.38 -20.28
N SER A 62 4.18 -12.17 -21.42
CA SER A 62 5.59 -11.76 -21.46
C SER A 62 5.82 -10.40 -20.79
N ALA A 63 4.94 -9.42 -21.05
CA ALA A 63 5.03 -8.12 -20.42
C ALA A 63 4.85 -8.20 -18.89
N GLN A 64 3.92 -9.01 -18.42
CA GLN A 64 3.73 -9.24 -16.97
C GLN A 64 4.95 -9.92 -16.34
N ASN A 65 5.51 -10.94 -17.00
CA ASN A 65 6.71 -11.63 -16.51
C ASN A 65 7.91 -10.69 -16.43
N GLU A 66 8.08 -9.81 -17.43
CA GLU A 66 9.13 -8.80 -17.44
C GLU A 66 8.95 -7.78 -16.31
N GLU A 67 7.74 -7.29 -16.07
CA GLU A 67 7.44 -6.38 -14.98
C GLU A 67 7.71 -7.04 -13.61
N ASP A 68 7.31 -8.29 -13.41
CA ASP A 68 7.56 -9.05 -12.19
C ASP A 68 9.06 -9.30 -11.97
N ALA A 69 9.81 -9.61 -13.03
CA ALA A 69 11.25 -9.78 -12.95
C ALA A 69 11.95 -8.46 -12.55
N GLN A 70 11.56 -7.34 -13.17
CA GLN A 70 12.10 -6.02 -12.84
C GLN A 70 11.76 -5.61 -11.40
N ASN A 71 10.57 -5.93 -10.90
CA ASN A 71 10.17 -5.68 -9.51
C ASN A 71 11.02 -6.48 -8.54
N ARG A 72 11.20 -7.79 -8.78
CA ARG A 72 12.09 -8.65 -7.99
C ARG A 72 13.53 -8.17 -8.02
N ARG A 73 14.03 -7.81 -9.19
CA ARG A 73 15.37 -7.27 -9.35
C ARG A 73 15.56 -5.98 -8.55
N ARG A 74 14.61 -5.05 -8.60
CA ARG A 74 14.65 -3.81 -7.79
C ARG A 74 14.66 -4.12 -6.29
N GLN A 75 13.85 -5.08 -5.83
CA GLN A 75 13.83 -5.53 -4.45
C GLN A 75 15.19 -6.08 -4.01
N TYR A 76 15.81 -6.95 -4.79
CA TYR A 76 17.12 -7.53 -4.48
C TYR A 76 18.25 -6.49 -4.51
N LEU A 77 18.22 -5.54 -5.44
CA LEU A 77 19.19 -4.44 -5.47
C LEU A 77 19.12 -3.56 -4.21
N ARG A 78 17.92 -3.35 -3.66
CA ARG A 78 17.76 -2.68 -2.35
C ARG A 78 18.30 -3.56 -1.22
N ALA A 79 18.01 -4.85 -1.24
CA ALA A 79 18.49 -5.80 -0.25
C ALA A 79 20.03 -5.93 -0.23
N LEU A 80 20.72 -5.74 -1.36
CA LEU A 80 22.18 -5.68 -1.40
C LEU A 80 22.75 -4.56 -0.51
N LYS A 81 22.04 -3.43 -0.40
CA LYS A 81 22.48 -2.30 0.41
C LYS A 81 22.23 -2.53 1.90
N SER A 82 21.06 -3.08 2.25
CA SER A 82 20.65 -3.35 3.62
C SER A 82 19.63 -4.50 3.63
N PRO A 83 20.08 -5.76 3.70
CA PRO A 83 19.20 -6.92 3.60
C PRO A 83 18.27 -7.08 4.81
N TYR A 84 18.71 -6.68 5.99
CA TYR A 84 17.95 -6.70 7.24
C TYR A 84 18.38 -5.56 8.15
N PHE A 85 17.52 -5.18 9.08
CA PHE A 85 17.79 -4.12 10.04
C PHE A 85 17.76 -4.61 11.50
N CYS A 86 17.21 -5.78 11.76
CA CYS A 86 17.20 -6.35 13.11
C CYS A 86 17.21 -7.87 13.12
N ARG A 87 17.55 -8.42 14.30
CA ARG A 87 17.43 -9.82 14.66
C ARG A 87 16.67 -9.93 15.96
N ILE A 88 15.80 -10.93 16.04
CA ILE A 88 15.18 -11.41 17.26
C ILE A 88 15.54 -12.87 17.48
N ASP A 89 15.80 -13.26 18.73
CA ASP A 89 15.91 -14.64 19.11
C ASP A 89 14.66 -15.01 19.92
N PHE A 90 13.81 -15.82 19.31
CA PHE A 90 12.51 -16.19 19.84
C PHE A 90 12.39 -17.71 19.98
N ALA A 91 11.92 -18.16 21.14
CA ALA A 91 11.59 -19.55 21.41
C ALA A 91 10.09 -19.67 21.66
N GLU A 92 9.39 -20.50 20.89
CA GLU A 92 8.00 -20.87 21.19
C GLU A 92 7.92 -21.59 22.53
N GLU A 93 6.77 -21.57 23.20
CA GLU A 93 6.58 -22.06 24.57
C GLU A 93 7.08 -23.50 24.82
N HIS A 94 7.11 -24.33 23.76
CA HIS A 94 7.58 -25.71 23.84
C HIS A 94 8.91 -25.96 23.13
N ALA A 95 9.56 -24.93 22.59
CA ALA A 95 10.84 -25.06 21.93
C ALA A 95 11.98 -25.13 22.96
N LYS A 96 12.96 -26.02 22.71
CA LYS A 96 14.13 -26.18 23.61
C LYS A 96 15.12 -25.03 23.50
N GLU A 97 15.25 -24.46 22.31
CA GLU A 97 16.24 -23.42 22.02
C GLU A 97 15.60 -22.28 21.24
N PRO A 98 16.04 -21.02 21.44
CA PRO A 98 15.59 -19.90 20.66
C PRO A 98 16.09 -20.02 19.22
N LYS A 99 15.22 -19.65 18.28
CA LYS A 99 15.56 -19.52 16.86
C LYS A 99 15.82 -18.05 16.53
N ALA A 100 16.91 -17.80 15.81
CA ALA A 100 17.26 -16.47 15.32
C ALA A 100 16.45 -16.13 14.06
N PHE A 101 15.81 -14.97 14.06
CA PHE A 101 15.07 -14.42 12.93
C PHE A 101 15.63 -13.05 12.55
N TYR A 102 16.14 -12.94 11.34
CA TYR A 102 16.58 -11.68 10.77
C TYR A 102 15.39 -11.04 10.04
N ILE A 103 15.14 -9.77 10.29
CA ILE A 103 13.98 -9.04 9.77
C ILE A 103 14.46 -7.90 8.88
N GLY A 104 13.95 -7.85 7.66
CA GLY A 104 14.26 -6.84 6.66
C GLY A 104 13.04 -6.09 6.15
N LYS A 105 13.26 -5.12 5.28
CA LYS A 105 12.20 -4.38 4.57
C LYS A 105 11.41 -5.27 3.62
N SER A 106 12.03 -6.36 3.17
CA SER A 106 11.40 -7.41 2.36
C SER A 106 11.97 -8.78 2.75
N GLY A 107 11.18 -9.83 2.56
CA GLY A 107 11.59 -11.21 2.78
C GLY A 107 12.60 -11.67 1.72
N LEU A 108 13.55 -12.50 2.16
CA LEU A 108 14.52 -13.17 1.28
C LEU A 108 14.50 -14.66 1.57
N SER A 109 14.41 -15.45 0.51
CA SER A 109 14.54 -16.91 0.57
C SER A 109 15.69 -17.37 -0.30
N ASP A 110 16.33 -18.45 0.09
CA ASP A 110 17.36 -19.09 -0.72
C ASP A 110 16.77 -19.90 -1.89
N HIS A 111 17.61 -20.47 -2.70
CA HIS A 111 17.20 -21.30 -3.86
C HIS A 111 16.43 -22.58 -3.47
N SER A 112 16.56 -23.03 -2.23
CA SER A 112 15.84 -24.19 -1.67
C SER A 112 14.47 -23.82 -1.08
N GLY A 113 14.13 -22.52 -1.05
CA GLY A 113 12.93 -21.99 -0.40
C GLY A 113 13.10 -21.75 1.11
N GLY A 114 14.32 -21.93 1.65
CA GLY A 114 14.64 -21.61 3.03
C GLY A 114 14.61 -20.10 3.27
N GLN A 115 13.87 -19.66 4.29
CA GLN A 115 13.73 -18.25 4.62
C GLN A 115 14.96 -17.73 5.35
N ILE A 116 15.68 -16.77 4.72
CA ILE A 116 16.93 -16.20 5.23
C ILE A 116 16.65 -14.91 5.99
N VAL A 117 15.76 -14.08 5.44
CA VAL A 117 15.31 -12.82 6.04
C VAL A 117 13.79 -12.77 5.99
N LEU A 118 13.19 -12.47 7.13
CA LEU A 118 11.74 -12.26 7.26
C LEU A 118 11.36 -10.85 6.81
N ASP A 119 10.23 -10.74 6.16
CA ASP A 119 9.61 -9.44 5.91
C ASP A 119 9.08 -8.85 7.22
N TRP A 120 9.28 -7.55 7.44
CA TRP A 120 8.81 -6.83 8.63
C TRP A 120 7.29 -6.91 8.83
N ARG A 121 6.54 -7.17 7.76
CA ARG A 121 5.08 -7.29 7.77
C ARG A 121 4.59 -8.63 8.31
N THR A 122 5.45 -9.63 8.39
CA THR A 122 5.09 -10.96 8.93
C THR A 122 4.60 -10.89 10.37
N PRO A 123 3.71 -11.83 10.77
CA PRO A 123 3.19 -11.87 12.14
C PRO A 123 4.27 -11.91 13.23
N ILE A 124 5.29 -12.72 13.05
CA ILE A 124 6.38 -12.87 14.05
C ILE A 124 7.22 -11.59 14.17
N ALA A 125 7.38 -10.81 13.09
CA ALA A 125 8.09 -9.54 13.12
C ALA A 125 7.42 -8.51 14.07
N ASN A 126 6.12 -8.69 14.38
CA ASN A 126 5.43 -7.88 15.39
C ASN A 126 6.10 -7.93 16.76
N VAL A 127 6.72 -9.04 17.11
CA VAL A 127 7.42 -9.22 18.37
C VAL A 127 8.56 -8.20 18.56
N TYR A 128 9.22 -7.83 17.46
CA TYR A 128 10.27 -6.79 17.50
C TYR A 128 9.72 -5.42 17.91
N TYR A 129 8.55 -5.03 17.39
CA TYR A 129 7.98 -3.69 17.61
C TYR A 129 7.21 -3.56 18.92
N ALA A 130 6.41 -4.57 19.26
CA ALA A 130 5.41 -4.48 20.29
C ALA A 130 5.92 -4.85 21.71
N ASN A 131 7.10 -5.47 21.83
CA ASN A 131 7.45 -6.14 23.08
C ASN A 131 8.86 -5.84 23.57
N THR A 132 9.00 -5.96 24.88
CA THR A 132 10.27 -6.03 25.57
C THR A 132 10.76 -7.48 25.65
N ILE A 133 12.03 -7.69 25.99
CA ILE A 133 12.61 -9.01 26.24
C ILE A 133 11.80 -9.74 27.32
N GLY A 134 11.57 -11.04 27.15
CA GLY A 134 10.82 -11.90 28.07
C GLY A 134 9.65 -12.63 27.39
N LYS A 135 8.62 -12.93 28.17
CA LYS A 135 7.43 -13.64 27.68
C LYS A 135 6.61 -12.72 26.77
N VAL A 136 6.40 -13.16 25.54
CA VAL A 136 5.69 -12.40 24.51
C VAL A 136 4.75 -13.31 23.72
N SER A 137 3.80 -12.71 23.01
CA SER A 137 2.93 -13.44 22.10
C SER A 137 2.62 -12.63 20.86
N TYR A 138 2.32 -13.32 19.76
CA TYR A 138 1.85 -12.69 18.52
C TYR A 138 0.71 -13.52 17.90
N MET A 139 -0.08 -12.85 17.02
CA MET A 139 -1.16 -13.51 16.30
C MET A 139 -0.64 -13.97 14.94
N ALA A 140 -0.70 -15.28 14.69
CA ALA A 140 -0.44 -15.90 13.39
C ALA A 140 -1.76 -16.34 12.75
N PRO A 141 -1.80 -16.67 11.44
CA PRO A 141 -3.00 -17.20 10.79
C PRO A 141 -3.59 -18.44 11.48
N GLY A 142 -2.74 -19.25 12.12
CA GLY A 142 -3.14 -20.45 12.89
C GLY A 142 -3.55 -20.18 14.35
N GLY A 143 -3.57 -18.91 14.79
CA GLY A 143 -3.92 -18.53 16.15
C GLY A 143 -2.79 -17.83 16.92
N LYS A 144 -2.98 -17.66 18.21
CA LYS A 144 -2.03 -16.98 19.09
C LYS A 144 -0.84 -17.91 19.41
N ILE A 145 0.36 -17.42 19.15
CA ILE A 145 1.62 -18.09 19.48
C ILE A 145 2.25 -17.38 20.67
N ASN A 146 2.53 -18.16 21.74
CA ASN A 146 3.22 -17.68 22.92
C ASN A 146 4.68 -18.15 22.88
N GLY A 147 5.58 -17.37 23.48
CA GLY A 147 6.98 -17.73 23.55
C GLY A 147 7.80 -16.76 24.39
N ASN A 148 9.09 -16.90 24.30
CA ASN A 148 10.08 -16.09 25.00
C ASN A 148 11.02 -15.41 24.01
N LEU A 149 11.09 -14.09 24.07
CA LEU A 149 12.04 -13.25 23.32
C LEU A 149 13.30 -13.08 24.18
N SER A 150 14.41 -13.64 23.75
CA SER A 150 15.68 -13.63 24.51
C SER A 150 16.67 -12.59 23.99
N LEU A 151 16.59 -12.20 22.73
CA LEU A 151 17.43 -11.17 22.11
C LEU A 151 16.61 -10.29 21.20
N LYS A 152 16.93 -9.01 21.23
CA LYS A 152 16.45 -8.00 20.30
C LYS A 152 17.65 -7.15 19.91
N ARG A 153 18.13 -7.33 18.66
CA ARG A 153 19.36 -6.72 18.16
C ARG A 153 19.07 -5.89 16.94
N HIS A 154 19.56 -4.70 16.90
CA HIS A 154 19.46 -3.77 15.80
C HIS A 154 20.77 -3.67 15.03
N TYR A 155 20.70 -3.49 13.70
CA TYR A 155 21.86 -3.32 12.82
C TYR A 155 21.72 -2.04 12.01
N LEU A 156 22.80 -1.29 11.91
CA LEU A 156 22.98 -0.25 10.90
C LEU A 156 23.86 -0.84 9.80
N ILE A 157 23.24 -1.08 8.64
CA ILE A 157 23.90 -1.65 7.45
C ILE A 157 23.77 -0.61 6.33
N GLU A 158 24.91 -0.11 5.85
CA GLU A 158 24.97 0.86 4.75
C GLU A 158 25.85 0.27 3.62
N ASP A 159 25.33 0.32 2.39
CA ASP A 159 25.95 -0.21 1.19
C ASP A 159 26.56 -1.61 1.38
N GLY A 160 25.83 -2.48 2.08
CA GLY A 160 26.22 -3.87 2.35
C GLY A 160 27.30 -4.05 3.42
N LYS A 161 27.61 -3.02 4.20
CA LYS A 161 28.56 -3.07 5.32
C LYS A 161 27.88 -2.87 6.65
N LEU A 162 28.27 -3.67 7.65
CA LEU A 162 27.79 -3.51 9.00
C LEU A 162 28.57 -2.37 9.69
N GLU A 163 27.91 -1.22 9.83
CA GLU A 163 28.48 -0.04 10.49
C GLU A 163 28.35 -0.12 12.00
N SER A 164 27.18 -0.52 12.51
CA SER A 164 26.98 -0.70 13.93
C SER A 164 25.97 -1.80 14.25
N MET A 165 26.07 -2.32 15.49
CA MET A 165 25.23 -3.36 16.05
C MET A 165 24.94 -3.01 17.50
N MET A 166 23.66 -3.06 17.90
CA MET A 166 23.24 -2.73 19.25
C MET A 166 22.13 -3.68 19.73
N ASP A 167 22.29 -4.21 20.94
CA ASP A 167 21.21 -4.93 21.61
C ASP A 167 20.26 -3.94 22.26
N VAL A 168 18.96 -4.08 21.95
CA VAL A 168 17.93 -3.15 22.37
C VAL A 168 17.27 -3.64 23.65
N ASP A 169 17.67 -3.01 24.78
CA ASP A 169 16.97 -3.15 26.07
C ASP A 169 15.96 -1.99 26.23
N VAL A 170 15.09 -2.11 27.24
CA VAL A 170 13.98 -1.18 27.55
C VAL A 170 14.42 0.29 27.64
N SER A 171 15.68 0.56 27.96
CA SER A 171 16.26 1.91 28.13
C SER A 171 16.98 2.46 26.89
N ALA A 172 17.26 1.63 25.89
CA ALA A 172 18.10 2.01 24.73
C ALA A 172 17.31 2.50 23.49
N ASN A 173 15.99 2.47 23.51
CA ASN A 173 15.16 2.89 22.37
C ASN A 173 15.35 4.38 22.01
N ASP A 174 15.53 5.24 23.01
CA ASP A 174 15.70 6.69 22.76
C ASP A 174 17.10 7.02 22.22
N ASP A 175 18.13 6.33 22.70
CA ASP A 175 19.51 6.52 22.23
C ASP A 175 19.68 6.06 20.78
N PHE A 176 19.04 4.95 20.41
CA PHE A 176 19.01 4.46 19.02
C PHE A 176 18.28 5.43 18.10
N LEU A 177 17.12 5.93 18.52
CA LEU A 177 16.36 6.93 17.75
C LEU A 177 17.19 8.20 17.52
N GLN A 178 17.94 8.64 18.52
CA GLN A 178 18.83 9.79 18.40
C GLN A 178 20.01 9.54 17.45
N MET A 179 20.62 8.35 17.47
CA MET A 179 21.67 7.99 16.51
C MET A 179 21.14 7.89 15.08
N ALA A 180 20.00 7.22 14.88
CA ALA A 180 19.37 7.08 13.55
C ALA A 180 18.93 8.44 12.96
N LEU A 181 18.56 9.39 13.81
CA LEU A 181 18.18 10.76 13.40
C LEU A 181 19.37 11.71 13.25
N GLY A 182 20.48 11.45 13.97
CA GLY A 182 21.65 12.34 14.02
C GLY A 182 22.58 12.26 12.81
N ASP A 183 22.70 11.10 12.16
CA ASP A 183 23.66 10.86 11.09
C ASP A 183 23.12 11.07 9.66
N SER A 184 21.85 11.36 9.49
CA SER A 184 21.29 11.53 8.15
C SER A 184 21.42 12.95 7.62
N LYS A 185 22.50 13.22 6.88
CA LYS A 185 22.64 14.41 6.03
C LYS A 185 21.68 14.43 4.83
N ASP A 186 21.05 13.32 4.51
CA ASP A 186 20.05 13.16 3.45
C ASP A 186 18.68 12.90 4.08
N ASN A 187 17.84 13.90 4.05
CA ASN A 187 16.50 13.97 4.65
C ASN A 187 15.47 13.02 3.99
N ARG A 188 15.89 11.83 3.55
CA ARG A 188 14.98 10.82 3.00
C ARG A 188 14.64 9.85 4.12
N LEU A 189 13.38 9.44 4.16
CA LEU A 189 12.74 8.43 5.01
C LEU A 189 13.46 7.05 5.00
N LYS A 190 14.81 7.05 5.10
CA LYS A 190 15.64 5.89 4.75
C LYS A 190 15.42 4.67 5.62
N ASP A 191 14.98 4.79 6.89
CA ASP A 191 14.85 3.63 7.76
C ASP A 191 13.72 3.70 8.80
N ILE A 192 12.57 4.25 8.40
CA ILE A 192 11.41 4.36 9.30
C ILE A 192 10.94 2.98 9.80
N VAL A 193 11.04 1.94 8.96
CA VAL A 193 10.63 0.58 9.36
C VAL A 193 11.39 0.11 10.60
N SER A 194 12.65 0.47 10.75
CA SER A 194 13.46 0.10 11.91
C SER A 194 13.14 0.90 13.17
N THR A 195 12.52 2.08 13.02
CA THR A 195 12.23 3.04 14.09
C THR A 195 10.74 3.17 14.42
N ILE A 196 9.88 2.31 13.85
CA ILE A 196 8.45 2.27 14.17
C ILE A 196 8.28 2.01 15.66
N GLN A 197 7.62 2.93 16.35
CA GLN A 197 7.28 2.79 17.76
C GLN A 197 6.12 1.80 17.95
N SER A 198 5.98 1.24 19.16
CA SER A 198 4.92 0.27 19.48
C SER A 198 3.53 0.77 19.13
N GLU A 199 3.20 2.01 19.52
CA GLU A 199 1.91 2.64 19.22
C GLU A 199 1.66 2.80 17.72
N GLN A 200 2.68 3.18 16.96
CA GLN A 200 2.61 3.29 15.50
C GLN A 200 2.40 1.91 14.87
N ASN A 201 3.08 0.89 15.35
CA ASN A 201 2.95 -0.49 14.89
C ASN A 201 1.53 -1.04 15.13
N GLU A 202 0.90 -0.73 16.25
CA GLU A 202 -0.49 -1.09 16.53
C GLU A 202 -1.45 -0.47 15.49
N ILE A 203 -1.25 0.79 15.15
CA ILE A 203 -2.04 1.48 14.12
C ILE A 203 -1.85 0.85 12.74
N ILE A 204 -0.60 0.56 12.37
CA ILE A 204 -0.26 -0.06 11.08
C ILE A 204 -0.94 -1.43 10.96
N ARG A 205 -0.96 -2.22 12.02
CA ARG A 205 -1.50 -3.59 12.06
C ARG A 205 -2.97 -3.70 12.47
N ALA A 206 -3.65 -2.58 12.72
CA ALA A 206 -5.07 -2.59 13.05
C ALA A 206 -5.91 -3.28 11.95
N PRO A 207 -7.00 -4.00 12.29
CA PRO A 207 -7.83 -4.73 11.33
C PRO A 207 -8.33 -3.86 10.17
N LEU A 208 -8.48 -4.47 8.99
CA LEU A 208 -8.99 -3.78 7.80
C LEU A 208 -10.48 -3.40 7.93
N SER A 209 -11.25 -4.21 8.66
CA SER A 209 -12.70 -4.06 8.81
C SER A 209 -13.14 -2.86 9.65
N VAL A 210 -12.20 -2.15 10.29
CA VAL A 210 -12.52 -1.03 11.18
C VAL A 210 -12.04 0.28 10.58
N PRO A 211 -12.92 1.29 10.41
CA PRO A 211 -12.50 2.64 10.05
C PRO A 211 -11.50 3.20 11.06
N LEU A 212 -10.42 3.78 10.58
CA LEU A 212 -9.33 4.27 11.40
C LEU A 212 -9.11 5.77 11.17
N VAL A 213 -9.11 6.55 12.25
CA VAL A 213 -8.75 7.97 12.25
C VAL A 213 -7.45 8.15 13.02
N VAL A 214 -6.41 8.64 12.33
CA VAL A 214 -5.08 8.87 12.93
C VAL A 214 -4.91 10.35 13.21
N GLN A 215 -4.82 10.71 14.50
CA GLN A 215 -4.56 12.06 14.97
C GLN A 215 -3.17 12.19 15.56
N GLY A 216 -2.60 13.38 15.51
CA GLY A 216 -1.30 13.69 16.10
C GLY A 216 -0.82 15.07 15.67
N VAL A 217 0.19 15.58 16.35
CA VAL A 217 0.84 16.89 16.05
C VAL A 217 1.53 16.86 14.67
N ALA A 218 1.85 18.01 14.14
CA ALA A 218 2.66 18.11 12.94
C ALA A 218 4.02 17.40 13.17
N GLY A 219 4.47 16.59 12.20
CA GLY A 219 5.72 15.83 12.33
C GLY A 219 5.62 14.50 13.09
N SER A 220 4.46 14.10 13.63
CA SER A 220 4.30 12.82 14.36
C SER A 220 4.29 11.56 13.47
N GLY A 221 4.60 11.68 12.19
CA GLY A 221 4.68 10.53 11.27
C GLY A 221 3.34 10.00 10.75
N LYS A 222 2.22 10.75 10.87
CA LYS A 222 0.88 10.28 10.43
C LYS A 222 0.86 9.76 8.99
N THR A 223 1.45 10.50 8.06
CA THR A 223 1.54 10.09 6.65
C THR A 223 2.36 8.82 6.49
N THR A 224 3.48 8.76 7.18
CA THR A 224 4.36 7.59 7.20
C THR A 224 3.62 6.35 7.70
N ILE A 225 2.89 6.46 8.81
CA ILE A 225 2.06 5.38 9.36
C ILE A 225 1.01 4.94 8.32
N ALA A 226 0.35 5.88 7.65
CA ALA A 226 -0.63 5.57 6.62
C ALA A 226 -0.04 4.78 5.45
N LEU A 227 1.15 5.16 4.96
CA LEU A 227 1.84 4.46 3.88
C LEU A 227 2.31 3.06 4.29
N HIS A 228 2.88 2.92 5.51
CA HIS A 228 3.26 1.62 6.06
C HIS A 228 2.04 0.72 6.27
N ARG A 229 0.90 1.29 6.69
CA ARG A 229 -0.35 0.54 6.82
C ARG A 229 -0.83 0.01 5.47
N ILE A 230 -0.78 0.82 4.41
CA ILE A 230 -1.12 0.36 3.05
C ILE A 230 -0.20 -0.80 2.64
N ALA A 231 1.11 -0.66 2.85
CA ALA A 231 2.08 -1.71 2.55
C ALA A 231 1.81 -3.00 3.37
N TYR A 232 1.46 -2.85 4.64
CA TYR A 232 1.09 -3.97 5.50
C TYR A 232 -0.20 -4.67 5.04
N LEU A 233 -1.23 -3.90 4.69
CA LEU A 233 -2.53 -4.44 4.26
C LEU A 233 -2.41 -5.20 2.93
N ILE A 234 -1.71 -4.62 1.94
CA ILE A 234 -1.46 -5.29 0.65
C ILE A 234 -0.71 -6.60 0.86
N TYR A 235 0.32 -6.61 1.72
CA TYR A 235 1.06 -7.82 2.03
C TYR A 235 0.21 -8.88 2.75
N THR A 236 -0.56 -8.45 3.74
CA THR A 236 -1.35 -9.35 4.59
C THR A 236 -2.54 -9.97 3.85
N TYR A 237 -3.17 -9.20 3.00
CA TYR A 237 -4.39 -9.58 2.27
C TYR A 237 -4.15 -9.81 0.78
N GLN A 238 -2.92 -10.13 0.37
CA GLN A 238 -2.52 -10.31 -1.04
C GLN A 238 -3.31 -11.40 -1.80
N LYS A 239 -4.03 -12.27 -1.09
CA LYS A 239 -4.92 -13.29 -1.69
C LYS A 239 -6.29 -12.72 -2.08
N ASP A 240 -6.72 -11.67 -1.39
CA ASP A 240 -8.06 -11.09 -1.51
C ASP A 240 -8.02 -9.74 -2.23
N PHE A 241 -6.91 -9.00 -2.11
CA PHE A 241 -6.75 -7.65 -2.64
C PHE A 241 -5.41 -7.49 -3.36
N SER A 242 -5.44 -6.76 -4.44
CA SER A 242 -4.27 -6.27 -5.18
C SER A 242 -3.96 -4.81 -4.82
N ALA A 243 -2.82 -4.28 -5.24
CA ALA A 243 -2.49 -2.86 -5.04
C ALA A 243 -3.50 -1.91 -5.71
N HIS A 244 -4.14 -2.35 -6.81
CA HIS A 244 -5.15 -1.55 -7.52
C HIS A 244 -6.48 -1.39 -6.77
N ASP A 245 -6.75 -2.23 -5.76
CA ASP A 245 -7.97 -2.13 -4.93
C ASP A 245 -7.84 -1.06 -3.86
N PHE A 246 -6.64 -0.50 -3.69
CA PHE A 246 -6.38 0.62 -2.77
C PHE A 246 -6.38 1.95 -3.53
N LEU A 247 -6.98 2.96 -2.93
CA LEU A 247 -7.00 4.32 -3.43
C LEU A 247 -6.50 5.29 -2.37
N ILE A 248 -5.49 6.07 -2.72
CA ILE A 248 -4.99 7.17 -1.89
C ILE A 248 -5.57 8.47 -2.41
N ILE A 249 -6.30 9.19 -1.56
CA ILE A 249 -6.78 10.54 -1.86
C ILE A 249 -5.94 11.54 -1.07
N ALA A 250 -5.25 12.41 -1.80
CA ALA A 250 -4.37 13.42 -1.23
C ALA A 250 -4.91 14.85 -1.44
N PRO A 251 -4.50 15.82 -0.62
CA PRO A 251 -4.99 17.18 -0.72
C PRO A 251 -4.53 17.91 -2.00
N ASN A 252 -3.38 17.56 -2.55
CA ASN A 252 -2.80 18.18 -3.74
C ASN A 252 -1.79 17.26 -4.46
N ASP A 253 -1.35 17.67 -5.64
CA ASP A 253 -0.44 16.89 -6.49
C ASP A 253 0.97 16.78 -5.90
N LEU A 254 1.51 17.82 -5.25
CA LEU A 254 2.80 17.77 -4.58
C LEU A 254 2.86 16.65 -3.52
N PHE A 255 1.75 16.44 -2.82
CA PHE A 255 1.66 15.37 -1.84
C PHE A 255 1.58 13.99 -2.52
N LEU A 256 0.94 13.89 -3.68
CA LEU A 256 0.93 12.66 -4.48
C LEU A 256 2.32 12.32 -5.02
N ASP A 257 3.08 13.30 -5.50
CA ASP A 257 4.46 13.11 -5.97
C ASP A 257 5.36 12.56 -4.84
N TYR A 258 5.20 13.09 -3.62
CA TYR A 258 5.88 12.58 -2.44
C TYR A 258 5.51 11.11 -2.14
N ILE A 259 4.23 10.77 -2.14
CA ILE A 259 3.73 9.41 -1.91
C ILE A 259 4.26 8.45 -2.99
N SER A 260 4.23 8.87 -4.25
CA SER A 260 4.70 8.08 -5.39
C SER A 260 6.19 7.74 -5.29
N ALA A 261 6.98 8.58 -4.63
CA ALA A 261 8.40 8.30 -4.38
C ALA A 261 8.62 7.33 -3.21
N VAL A 262 7.74 7.33 -2.20
CA VAL A 262 7.90 6.54 -0.96
C VAL A 262 7.34 5.13 -1.08
N LEU A 263 6.19 4.94 -1.70
CA LEU A 263 5.53 3.63 -1.80
C LEU A 263 6.42 2.52 -2.40
N PRO A 264 7.17 2.77 -3.48
CA PRO A 264 8.08 1.75 -4.01
C PRO A 264 9.17 1.33 -3.03
N GLU A 265 9.62 2.24 -2.13
CA GLU A 265 10.60 1.91 -1.09
C GLU A 265 10.04 0.94 -0.05
N LEU A 266 8.71 0.93 0.13
CA LEU A 266 7.99 0.00 0.99
C LEU A 266 7.62 -1.32 0.30
N GLY A 267 8.07 -1.51 -0.95
CA GLY A 267 7.76 -2.69 -1.76
C GLY A 267 6.33 -2.72 -2.27
N VAL A 268 5.73 -1.54 -2.47
CA VAL A 268 4.36 -1.38 -2.97
C VAL A 268 4.40 -0.51 -4.22
N ASP A 269 4.07 -1.11 -5.34
CA ASP A 269 3.92 -0.43 -6.62
C ASP A 269 2.42 -0.42 -7.01
N GLN A 270 2.02 0.48 -7.93
CA GLN A 270 0.72 0.50 -8.60
C GLN A 270 -0.52 0.78 -7.72
N VAL A 271 -0.37 1.38 -6.54
CA VAL A 271 -1.51 1.90 -5.77
C VAL A 271 -2.11 3.10 -6.49
N ARG A 272 -3.43 3.09 -6.69
CA ARG A 272 -4.14 4.21 -7.30
C ARG A 272 -4.04 5.45 -6.42
N GLN A 273 -3.71 6.57 -7.02
CA GLN A 273 -3.51 7.84 -6.32
C GLN A 273 -4.28 8.94 -7.04
N SER A 274 -4.97 9.78 -6.29
CA SER A 274 -5.74 10.88 -6.85
C SER A 274 -5.91 12.02 -5.85
N THR A 275 -6.23 13.22 -6.35
CA THR A 275 -6.86 14.25 -5.53
C THR A 275 -8.38 14.06 -5.60
N PHE A 276 -9.11 14.60 -4.61
CA PHE A 276 -10.57 14.57 -4.64
C PHE A 276 -11.15 15.15 -5.92
N ILE A 277 -10.57 16.25 -6.42
CA ILE A 277 -11.02 16.91 -7.65
C ILE A 277 -10.83 16.01 -8.87
N LYS A 278 -9.67 15.35 -9.00
CA LYS A 278 -9.38 14.43 -10.11
C LYS A 278 -10.31 13.22 -10.06
N LEU A 279 -10.54 12.67 -8.86
CA LEU A 279 -11.45 11.55 -8.66
C LEU A 279 -12.89 11.93 -9.07
N ALA A 280 -13.40 13.06 -8.57
CA ALA A 280 -14.73 13.56 -8.92
C ALA A 280 -14.85 13.82 -10.44
N SER A 281 -13.82 14.37 -11.06
CA SER A 281 -13.79 14.59 -12.52
C SER A 281 -13.80 13.27 -13.30
N SER A 282 -13.08 12.25 -12.84
CA SER A 282 -13.07 10.93 -13.50
C SER A 282 -14.44 10.23 -13.42
N ILE A 283 -15.10 10.27 -12.26
CA ILE A 283 -16.45 9.71 -12.05
C ILE A 283 -17.48 10.40 -12.97
N THR A 284 -17.34 11.71 -13.17
CA THR A 284 -18.26 12.47 -14.03
C THR A 284 -17.85 12.44 -15.52
N GLY A 285 -16.87 11.61 -15.90
CA GLY A 285 -16.37 11.49 -17.28
C GLY A 285 -15.75 12.78 -17.82
N GLY A 286 -15.26 13.66 -16.95
CA GLY A 286 -14.63 14.92 -17.34
C GLY A 286 -15.59 15.96 -17.97
N LYS A 287 -16.89 15.70 -17.98
CA LYS A 287 -17.90 16.53 -18.63
C LYS A 287 -18.08 17.90 -17.99
N TYR A 288 -17.69 18.06 -16.74
CA TYR A 288 -17.91 19.28 -15.97
C TYR A 288 -16.60 19.97 -15.64
N LYS A 289 -16.52 21.26 -15.92
CA LYS A 289 -15.39 22.10 -15.52
C LYS A 289 -15.49 22.37 -14.03
N VAL A 290 -14.49 21.91 -13.27
CA VAL A 290 -14.40 22.19 -11.83
C VAL A 290 -14.06 23.65 -11.63
N ALA A 291 -14.85 24.35 -10.81
CA ALA A 291 -14.57 25.72 -10.43
C ALA A 291 -13.31 25.79 -9.55
N ASP A 292 -12.51 26.83 -9.71
CA ASP A 292 -11.33 27.05 -8.89
C ASP A 292 -11.74 27.18 -7.41
N SER A 293 -11.26 26.25 -6.57
CA SER A 293 -11.52 26.25 -5.14
C SER A 293 -10.91 27.48 -4.43
N ASN A 294 -9.81 28.01 -4.98
CA ASN A 294 -9.15 29.20 -4.44
C ASN A 294 -9.94 30.49 -4.70
N ALA A 295 -10.75 30.53 -5.78
CA ALA A 295 -11.57 31.70 -6.09
C ALA A 295 -12.54 32.04 -4.96
N LYS A 296 -13.17 31.03 -4.33
CA LYS A 296 -14.06 31.24 -3.17
C LYS A 296 -13.30 31.73 -1.95
N LEU A 297 -12.13 31.18 -1.68
CA LEU A 297 -11.29 31.60 -0.57
C LEU A 297 -10.79 33.03 -0.80
N ALA A 298 -10.33 33.34 -2.00
CA ALA A 298 -9.93 34.69 -2.39
C ALA A 298 -11.06 35.71 -2.22
N ALA A 299 -12.28 35.37 -2.63
CA ALA A 299 -13.46 36.22 -2.43
C ALA A 299 -13.77 36.47 -0.96
N LEU A 300 -13.63 35.44 -0.08
CA LEU A 300 -13.87 35.58 1.36
C LEU A 300 -12.84 36.45 2.07
N ILE A 301 -11.59 36.47 1.59
CA ILE A 301 -10.47 37.23 2.19
C ILE A 301 -10.38 38.62 1.58
N SER A 302 -10.85 38.81 0.34
CA SER A 302 -10.75 40.09 -0.37
C SER A 302 -11.48 41.22 0.34
N PRO A 303 -10.83 42.38 0.54
CA PRO A 303 -11.49 43.57 1.05
C PRO A 303 -12.47 44.19 0.04
N LYS A 304 -12.40 43.79 -1.23
CA LYS A 304 -13.30 44.28 -2.29
C LYS A 304 -14.64 43.55 -2.36
N THR A 305 -14.77 42.40 -1.70
CA THR A 305 -16.00 41.60 -1.68
C THR A 305 -16.93 42.15 -0.57
N ASP A 306 -18.17 42.44 -0.93
CA ASP A 306 -19.16 42.92 0.03
C ASP A 306 -19.46 41.90 1.13
N GLU A 307 -19.74 42.35 2.33
CA GLU A 307 -20.04 41.48 3.48
C GLU A 307 -21.29 40.62 3.27
N LYS A 308 -22.27 41.10 2.50
CA LYS A 308 -23.45 40.29 2.13
C LYS A 308 -23.08 39.13 1.23
N GLU A 309 -22.19 39.36 0.26
CA GLU A 309 -21.69 38.32 -0.62
C GLU A 309 -20.83 37.30 0.14
N LYS A 310 -19.96 37.74 1.03
CA LYS A 310 -19.20 36.85 1.93
C LYS A 310 -20.14 35.98 2.80
N ALA A 311 -21.19 36.59 3.35
CA ALA A 311 -22.17 35.86 4.14
C ALA A 311 -22.91 34.81 3.32
N LEU A 312 -23.27 35.12 2.06
CA LEU A 312 -23.92 34.20 1.13
C LEU A 312 -23.00 33.04 0.77
N ILE A 313 -21.74 33.28 0.47
CA ILE A 313 -20.74 32.25 0.17
C ILE A 313 -20.58 31.30 1.36
N LYS A 314 -20.47 31.84 2.58
CA LYS A 314 -20.39 31.04 3.82
C LYS A 314 -21.65 30.21 4.04
N LYS A 315 -22.84 30.81 3.88
CA LYS A 315 -24.13 30.12 4.06
C LYS A 315 -24.32 29.00 3.03
N ALA A 316 -24.02 29.28 1.75
CA ALA A 316 -24.10 28.29 0.68
C ALA A 316 -23.10 27.13 0.91
N GLY A 317 -21.87 27.42 1.35
CA GLY A 317 -20.89 26.39 1.66
C GLY A 317 -21.33 25.50 2.82
N ARG A 318 -21.86 26.08 3.91
CA ARG A 318 -22.39 25.31 5.04
C ARG A 318 -23.60 24.47 4.67
N PHE A 319 -24.51 25.02 3.89
CA PHE A 319 -25.69 24.28 3.43
C PHE A 319 -25.31 23.09 2.55
N LYS A 320 -24.44 23.29 1.55
CA LYS A 320 -23.97 22.22 0.64
C LYS A 320 -23.18 21.13 1.35
N GLY A 321 -22.57 21.41 2.51
CA GLY A 321 -21.87 20.43 3.35
C GLY A 321 -22.72 19.87 4.50
N SER A 322 -24.05 20.09 4.50
CA SER A 322 -24.94 19.61 5.56
C SER A 322 -25.67 18.31 5.17
N LEU A 323 -26.08 17.54 6.18
CA LEU A 323 -26.93 16.36 5.98
C LEU A 323 -28.28 16.71 5.33
N VAL A 324 -28.84 17.89 5.64
CA VAL A 324 -30.08 18.38 5.02
C VAL A 324 -29.93 18.52 3.50
N PHE A 325 -28.77 18.96 3.04
CA PHE A 325 -28.49 19.01 1.59
C PHE A 325 -28.34 17.63 0.98
N LEU A 326 -27.70 16.70 1.71
CA LEU A 326 -27.58 15.30 1.27
C LEU A 326 -28.98 14.68 1.11
N GLU A 327 -29.84 14.79 2.11
CA GLU A 327 -31.23 14.30 2.07
C GLU A 327 -32.02 14.90 0.89
N ALA A 328 -31.89 16.22 0.69
CA ALA A 328 -32.53 16.89 -0.45
C ALA A 328 -32.00 16.41 -1.80
N LEU A 329 -30.69 16.12 -1.88
CA LEU A 329 -30.07 15.60 -3.09
C LEU A 329 -30.51 14.16 -3.36
N GLU A 330 -30.56 13.31 -2.35
CA GLU A 330 -31.06 11.92 -2.46
C GLU A 330 -32.52 11.92 -2.95
N GLN A 331 -33.37 12.76 -2.38
CA GLN A 331 -34.75 12.90 -2.81
C GLN A 331 -34.86 13.37 -4.27
N TYR A 332 -34.05 14.35 -4.66
CA TYR A 332 -33.99 14.84 -6.04
C TYR A 332 -33.51 13.76 -7.02
N VAL A 333 -32.51 12.95 -6.64
CA VAL A 333 -32.03 11.82 -7.46
C VAL A 333 -33.13 10.77 -7.62
N LEU A 334 -33.90 10.46 -6.57
CA LEU A 334 -35.04 9.55 -6.65
C LEU A 334 -36.10 10.07 -7.62
N GLU A 335 -36.48 11.36 -7.54
CA GLU A 335 -37.42 11.97 -8.48
C GLU A 335 -36.91 11.94 -9.92
N LEU A 336 -35.61 12.21 -10.14
CA LEU A 336 -35.01 12.11 -11.47
C LEU A 336 -35.07 10.66 -11.99
N THR A 337 -34.80 9.70 -11.12
CA THR A 337 -34.85 8.28 -11.47
C THR A 337 -36.23 7.87 -12.00
N GLU A 338 -37.30 8.33 -11.32
CA GLU A 338 -38.68 8.06 -11.76
C GLU A 338 -39.01 8.71 -13.10
N LYS A 339 -38.41 9.88 -13.37
CA LYS A 339 -38.64 10.65 -14.63
C LYS A 339 -37.73 10.24 -15.78
N THR A 340 -36.69 9.45 -15.54
CA THR A 340 -35.67 9.05 -16.53
C THR A 340 -36.22 8.01 -17.49
N VAL A 341 -37.07 7.12 -17.01
CA VAL A 341 -37.72 6.11 -17.86
C VAL A 341 -38.86 6.80 -18.59
N PRO A 342 -38.85 6.84 -19.95
CA PRO A 342 -39.92 7.46 -20.73
C PRO A 342 -41.27 6.80 -20.44
N ASP A 343 -42.32 7.58 -20.35
CA ASP A 343 -43.71 7.12 -20.19
C ASP A 343 -44.29 6.57 -21.52
N LYS A 344 -43.42 5.90 -22.29
CA LYS A 344 -43.76 5.32 -23.61
C LYS A 344 -43.15 3.92 -23.70
N ASP A 345 -43.90 3.02 -24.31
CA ASP A 345 -43.43 1.67 -24.57
C ASP A 345 -42.30 1.68 -25.62
N PHE A 346 -41.33 0.79 -25.42
CA PHE A 346 -40.24 0.58 -26.37
C PHE A 346 -40.73 -0.32 -27.50
N VAL A 347 -40.95 0.29 -28.67
CA VAL A 347 -41.54 -0.37 -29.85
C VAL A 347 -40.51 -0.46 -30.98
N LEU A 348 -40.30 -1.65 -31.53
CA LEU A 348 -39.49 -1.88 -32.71
C LEU A 348 -40.33 -2.55 -33.81
N TRP A 349 -40.36 -1.92 -35.00
CA TRP A 349 -41.16 -2.38 -36.15
C TRP A 349 -42.64 -2.64 -35.84
N GLY A 350 -43.24 -1.86 -34.95
CA GLY A 350 -44.66 -2.01 -34.56
C GLY A 350 -44.90 -3.08 -33.45
N HIS A 351 -43.89 -3.74 -32.98
CA HIS A 351 -43.98 -4.68 -31.84
C HIS A 351 -43.45 -4.05 -30.59
N VAL A 352 -44.20 -4.13 -29.49
CA VAL A 352 -43.76 -3.70 -28.17
C VAL A 352 -42.73 -4.69 -27.65
N LEU A 353 -41.49 -4.24 -27.48
CA LEU A 353 -40.43 -5.04 -26.89
C LEU A 353 -40.50 -5.01 -25.37
N TYR A 354 -40.66 -3.82 -24.81
CA TYR A 354 -40.83 -3.57 -23.39
C TYR A 354 -41.83 -2.49 -23.15
N THR A 355 -42.77 -2.69 -22.23
CA THR A 355 -43.59 -1.58 -21.75
C THR A 355 -42.79 -0.66 -20.83
N SER A 356 -43.15 0.64 -20.78
CA SER A 356 -42.54 1.59 -19.84
C SER A 356 -42.55 1.07 -18.40
N GLN A 357 -43.62 0.43 -17.99
CA GLN A 357 -43.76 -0.16 -16.65
C GLN A 357 -42.81 -1.35 -16.43
N GLN A 358 -42.54 -2.19 -17.46
CA GLN A 358 -41.58 -3.29 -17.34
C GLN A 358 -40.16 -2.75 -17.20
N VAL A 359 -39.77 -1.76 -18.01
CA VAL A 359 -38.44 -1.13 -17.91
C VAL A 359 -38.26 -0.51 -16.53
N GLN A 360 -39.26 0.21 -16.05
CA GLN A 360 -39.20 0.87 -14.73
C GLN A 360 -39.09 -0.15 -13.59
N ARG A 361 -39.90 -1.20 -13.60
CA ARG A 361 -39.96 -2.19 -12.49
C ARG A 361 -38.86 -3.22 -12.56
N GLU A 362 -38.54 -3.77 -13.72
CA GLU A 362 -37.72 -4.96 -13.84
C GLU A 362 -36.27 -4.66 -14.16
N ILE A 363 -36.00 -3.58 -14.87
CA ILE A 363 -34.63 -3.20 -15.25
C ILE A 363 -34.10 -2.11 -14.32
N PHE A 364 -34.88 -1.06 -14.08
CA PHE A 364 -34.38 0.13 -13.38
C PHE A 364 -34.55 0.09 -11.85
N LEU A 365 -35.66 -0.40 -11.31
CA LEU A 365 -35.93 -0.42 -9.85
C LEU A 365 -35.52 -1.72 -9.16
N LYS A 366 -35.35 -2.82 -9.88
CA LYS A 366 -35.09 -4.14 -9.31
C LYS A 366 -33.59 -4.45 -9.14
N SER A 367 -32.74 -3.62 -9.70
CA SER A 367 -31.29 -3.78 -9.57
C SER A 367 -30.80 -3.25 -8.22
N ASP A 368 -30.05 -4.07 -7.46
CA ASP A 368 -29.31 -3.65 -6.29
C ASP A 368 -28.08 -2.77 -6.65
N ALA A 369 -27.85 -2.57 -7.94
CA ALA A 369 -26.79 -1.75 -8.49
C ALA A 369 -26.96 -0.27 -8.19
N GLY A 370 -25.85 0.46 -8.14
CA GLY A 370 -25.84 1.91 -8.00
C GLY A 370 -26.52 2.60 -9.18
N TRP A 371 -26.92 3.87 -9.01
CA TRP A 371 -27.63 4.66 -10.03
C TRP A 371 -26.90 4.71 -11.38
N ALA A 372 -25.57 4.82 -11.39
CA ALA A 372 -24.76 4.84 -12.61
C ALA A 372 -24.84 3.51 -13.38
N GLU A 373 -24.75 2.40 -12.69
CA GLU A 373 -24.86 1.04 -13.28
C GLU A 373 -26.28 0.76 -13.80
N ARG A 374 -27.30 1.31 -13.14
CA ARG A 374 -28.69 1.22 -13.62
C ARG A 374 -28.88 1.98 -14.94
N LEU A 375 -28.21 3.14 -15.10
CA LEU A 375 -28.24 3.88 -16.37
C LEU A 375 -27.49 3.18 -17.50
N GLU A 376 -26.42 2.47 -17.20
CA GLU A 376 -25.65 1.71 -18.18
C GLU A 376 -26.40 0.43 -18.63
N SER A 377 -27.34 -0.06 -17.81
CA SER A 377 -28.16 -1.22 -18.14
C SER A 377 -29.40 -0.93 -19.02
N LEU A 378 -29.71 0.35 -19.23
CA LEU A 378 -30.74 0.84 -20.15
C LEU A 378 -30.21 1.02 -21.56
#